data_a22b75787447f580ba1c68256df27fa9
#
_entry.id   a22b75787447f580ba1c68256df27fa9
#
_cell.length_a   1.000
_cell.length_b   1.000
_cell.length_c   1.000
_cell.angle_alpha   90.00
_cell.angle_beta   90.00
_cell.angle_gamma   90.00
#
_symmetry.space_group_name_H-M   'P 1'
#
loop_
_entity.id
_entity.type
_entity.pdbx_description
1 polymer ?
#
loop_
_entity_poly.entity_id
_entity_poly.type
_entity_poly.pdbx_seq_one_letter_code
_entity_poly.pdbx_strand_id
1 'polypeptide(L)'
;MDLITVREVRTPSTRAELRFAPGELPLGGGTWLFSEPQPGLTGLVDLTTLGWRPLEVGDDVVTVAATCTIAELTRLPARDDWAAHPLVAQCANSLLASFKVWNVATVGGNVATSLPAGALTSLLAGLDATAVVWTPDGGERREPVARLVTGVRTNTLTTGEVLRSFEVPTASLRSRAGFRRVALSPLGRSGALVTSRLSPDGEFVVTITAGTTRPEQLRFDEVPGAAALAGAVARVGTWYDDPHGAPDWRRHVSALFAEELRTEALLPQQPPPAAPFVHRPGPLGSATADAAARTAVPAPVAPGPGAAAAPPAPAPAPAPAPDPEGGAA
;
A
#
# COMPACT_ATOMS: atom_id res chain seq x y z
N MET A 1 -9.40 17.84 -3.95
CA MET A 1 -8.63 19.10 -3.76
C MET A 1 -8.14 19.57 -5.11
N ASP A 2 -8.27 20.85 -5.40
CA ASP A 2 -7.92 21.36 -6.71
C ASP A 2 -6.42 21.67 -6.78
N LEU A 3 -5.74 21.11 -7.78
CA LEU A 3 -4.33 21.39 -8.05
C LEU A 3 -4.23 22.62 -8.99
N ILE A 4 -4.63 23.77 -8.47
CA ILE A 4 -4.78 25.02 -9.23
C ILE A 4 -3.48 25.55 -9.87
N THR A 5 -2.33 25.05 -9.44
CA THR A 5 -1.01 25.43 -9.97
C THR A 5 -0.57 24.55 -11.12
N VAL A 6 -1.21 23.38 -11.32
CA VAL A 6 -0.91 22.47 -12.44
C VAL A 6 -1.42 23.08 -13.74
N ARG A 7 -0.52 23.26 -14.71
CA ARG A 7 -0.81 23.85 -16.02
C ARG A 7 -0.89 22.79 -17.13
N GLU A 8 -0.21 21.66 -16.92
CA GLU A 8 -0.08 20.61 -17.93
C GLU A 8 -0.04 19.22 -17.29
N VAL A 9 -0.63 18.25 -17.99
CA VAL A 9 -0.45 16.82 -17.72
C VAL A 9 0.08 16.20 -19.00
N ARG A 10 1.34 15.73 -18.95
CA ARG A 10 1.98 15.08 -20.09
C ARG A 10 1.79 13.56 -20.01
N THR A 11 1.63 12.94 -21.17
CA THR A 11 1.34 11.51 -21.35
C THR A 11 2.42 10.84 -22.19
N PRO A 12 3.65 10.63 -21.65
CA PRO A 12 4.74 10.02 -22.39
C PRO A 12 4.39 8.57 -22.79
N SER A 13 4.78 8.19 -24.00
CA SER A 13 4.64 6.83 -24.51
C SER A 13 5.94 6.05 -24.51
N THR A 14 7.07 6.75 -24.37
CA THR A 14 8.42 6.18 -24.36
C THR A 14 9.26 6.72 -23.22
N ARG A 15 10.32 5.97 -22.86
CA ARG A 15 11.30 6.42 -21.87
C ARG A 15 11.97 7.75 -22.27
N ALA A 16 12.23 7.96 -23.56
CA ALA A 16 12.90 9.17 -24.04
C ALA A 16 12.08 10.44 -23.79
N GLU A 17 10.76 10.32 -23.67
CA GLU A 17 9.84 11.41 -23.35
C GLU A 17 9.74 11.71 -21.86
N LEU A 18 10.29 10.85 -21.00
CA LEU A 18 10.34 11.05 -19.55
C LEU A 18 11.38 12.13 -19.21
N ARG A 19 10.95 13.37 -19.29
CA ARG A 19 11.73 14.54 -18.87
C ARG A 19 10.86 15.35 -17.92
N PHE A 20 11.46 15.94 -16.91
CA PHE A 20 10.77 16.72 -15.89
C PHE A 20 11.27 18.16 -15.91
N ALA A 21 10.36 19.09 -16.11
CA ALA A 21 10.63 20.50 -15.90
C ALA A 21 10.57 20.82 -14.38
N PRO A 22 11.11 21.96 -13.94
CA PRO A 22 11.01 22.38 -12.56
C PRO A 22 9.54 22.43 -12.08
N GLY A 23 9.24 21.74 -10.98
CA GLY A 23 7.91 21.66 -10.42
C GLY A 23 7.00 20.60 -11.05
N GLU A 24 7.46 19.81 -12.02
CA GLU A 24 6.74 18.64 -12.51
C GLU A 24 7.04 17.41 -11.64
N LEU A 25 6.01 16.60 -11.42
CA LEU A 25 6.12 15.33 -10.69
C LEU A 25 5.60 14.15 -11.54
N PRO A 26 6.17 12.93 -11.32
CA PRO A 26 5.61 11.73 -11.90
C PRO A 26 4.24 11.44 -11.29
N LEU A 27 3.27 11.08 -12.15
CA LEU A 27 1.94 10.66 -11.76
C LEU A 27 1.81 9.15 -11.97
N GLY A 28 1.52 8.41 -10.89
CA GLY A 28 0.98 7.07 -10.94
C GLY A 28 -0.54 7.12 -10.84
N GLY A 29 -1.12 6.47 -9.82
CA GLY A 29 -2.58 6.53 -9.60
C GLY A 29 -3.12 7.84 -9.01
N GLY A 30 -2.29 8.78 -8.59
CA GLY A 30 -2.69 10.09 -8.08
C GLY A 30 -3.44 10.10 -6.74
N THR A 31 -3.76 8.95 -6.16
CA THR A 31 -4.64 8.83 -4.98
C THR A 31 -4.15 9.60 -3.75
N TRP A 32 -2.84 9.68 -3.55
CA TRP A 32 -2.26 10.53 -2.52
C TRP A 32 -2.06 11.96 -3.01
N LEU A 33 -1.51 12.14 -4.21
CA LEU A 33 -1.15 13.42 -4.76
C LEU A 33 -2.36 14.37 -4.87
N PHE A 34 -3.55 13.84 -5.20
CA PHE A 34 -4.78 14.61 -5.28
C PHE A 34 -5.49 14.79 -3.92
N SER A 35 -5.07 14.12 -2.86
CA SER A 35 -5.68 14.24 -1.53
C SER A 35 -5.05 15.33 -0.66
N GLU A 36 -3.83 15.77 -0.99
CA GLU A 36 -3.05 16.71 -0.21
C GLU A 36 -2.70 17.96 -1.03
N PRO A 37 -2.56 19.15 -0.39
CA PRO A 37 -2.04 20.33 -1.06
C PRO A 37 -0.65 20.08 -1.64
N GLN A 38 -0.42 20.49 -2.89
CA GLN A 38 0.86 20.36 -3.58
C GLN A 38 1.40 21.75 -3.96
N PRO A 39 1.89 22.54 -3.00
CA PRO A 39 2.43 23.87 -3.29
C PRO A 39 3.65 23.73 -4.21
N GLY A 40 3.69 24.53 -5.28
CA GLY A 40 4.80 24.53 -6.23
C GLY A 40 4.73 23.47 -7.33
N LEU A 41 3.72 22.59 -7.33
CA LEU A 41 3.48 21.66 -8.41
C LEU A 41 2.96 22.40 -9.65
N THR A 42 3.71 22.32 -10.77
CA THR A 42 3.38 23.05 -12.01
C THR A 42 2.88 22.13 -13.13
N GLY A 43 3.18 20.83 -13.06
CA GLY A 43 2.76 19.87 -14.05
C GLY A 43 2.90 18.42 -13.57
N LEU A 44 2.29 17.52 -14.30
CA LEU A 44 2.29 16.08 -14.02
C LEU A 44 2.76 15.32 -15.26
N VAL A 45 3.50 14.24 -15.03
CA VAL A 45 3.94 13.32 -16.08
C VAL A 45 3.33 11.95 -15.79
N ASP A 46 2.31 11.57 -16.56
CA ASP A 46 1.55 10.34 -16.33
C ASP A 46 2.35 9.10 -16.76
N LEU A 47 2.82 8.33 -15.78
CA LEU A 47 3.58 7.10 -16.02
C LEU A 47 2.70 5.95 -16.51
N THR A 48 1.39 6.01 -16.33
CA THR A 48 0.48 4.92 -16.71
C THR A 48 0.39 4.75 -18.22
N THR A 49 0.71 5.81 -18.98
CA THR A 49 0.71 5.82 -20.44
C THR A 49 1.91 5.09 -21.07
N LEU A 50 2.91 4.72 -20.27
CA LEU A 50 4.09 3.97 -20.74
C LEU A 50 3.82 2.49 -21.04
N GLY A 51 2.61 1.99 -20.73
CA GLY A 51 2.17 0.66 -21.08
C GLY A 51 3.00 -0.47 -20.44
N TRP A 52 3.58 -0.25 -19.25
CA TRP A 52 4.35 -1.26 -18.55
C TRP A 52 3.45 -2.44 -18.14
N ARG A 53 3.90 -3.66 -18.37
CA ARG A 53 3.20 -4.86 -17.89
C ARG A 53 3.14 -4.82 -16.36
N PRO A 54 1.97 -4.94 -15.74
CA PRO A 54 1.84 -4.85 -14.28
C PRO A 54 2.68 -5.88 -13.54
N LEU A 55 2.65 -7.14 -14.01
CA LEU A 55 3.33 -8.28 -13.40
C LEU A 55 4.02 -9.14 -14.47
N GLU A 56 5.27 -9.48 -14.23
CA GLU A 56 6.03 -10.45 -15.04
C GLU A 56 6.62 -11.49 -14.11
N VAL A 57 6.21 -12.74 -14.26
CA VAL A 57 6.61 -13.86 -13.40
C VAL A 57 7.71 -14.65 -14.10
N GLY A 58 8.95 -14.49 -13.63
CA GLY A 58 10.10 -15.29 -14.04
C GLY A 58 10.38 -16.43 -13.06
N ASP A 59 11.46 -17.18 -13.33
CA ASP A 59 11.87 -18.30 -12.47
C ASP A 59 12.54 -17.83 -11.19
N ASP A 60 13.39 -16.80 -11.28
CA ASP A 60 14.15 -16.26 -10.14
C ASP A 60 13.55 -14.98 -9.56
N VAL A 61 12.81 -14.23 -10.36
CA VAL A 61 12.30 -12.91 -10.00
C VAL A 61 10.89 -12.72 -10.50
N VAL A 62 10.03 -12.14 -9.66
CA VAL A 62 8.76 -11.53 -10.05
C VAL A 62 8.98 -10.04 -10.19
N THR A 63 8.77 -9.52 -11.39
CA THR A 63 8.84 -8.07 -11.66
C THR A 63 7.47 -7.45 -11.52
N VAL A 64 7.36 -6.46 -10.63
CA VAL A 64 6.16 -5.66 -10.40
C VAL A 64 6.40 -4.26 -10.93
N ALA A 65 5.68 -3.83 -11.95
CA ALA A 65 5.80 -2.47 -12.47
C ALA A 65 5.43 -1.42 -11.42
N ALA A 66 6.08 -0.27 -11.44
CA ALA A 66 5.70 0.82 -10.53
C ALA A 66 4.27 1.32 -10.77
N THR A 67 3.76 1.21 -11.99
CA THR A 67 2.38 1.53 -12.37
C THR A 67 1.39 0.40 -12.09
N CYS A 68 1.84 -0.78 -11.65
CA CYS A 68 0.97 -1.87 -11.22
C CYS A 68 0.03 -1.37 -10.12
N THR A 69 -1.27 -1.50 -10.32
CA THR A 69 -2.27 -1.14 -9.31
C THR A 69 -2.29 -2.18 -8.17
N ILE A 70 -2.77 -1.79 -7.00
CA ILE A 70 -2.93 -2.73 -5.88
C ILE A 70 -3.86 -3.88 -6.28
N ALA A 71 -4.93 -3.60 -7.02
CA ALA A 71 -5.85 -4.61 -7.51
C ALA A 71 -5.18 -5.61 -8.47
N GLU A 72 -4.28 -5.17 -9.34
CA GLU A 72 -3.49 -6.04 -10.21
C GLU A 72 -2.50 -6.87 -9.41
N LEU A 73 -1.78 -6.26 -8.45
CA LEU A 73 -0.84 -6.95 -7.59
C LEU A 73 -1.51 -8.11 -6.84
N THR A 74 -2.72 -7.91 -6.31
CA THR A 74 -3.46 -8.97 -5.60
C THR A 74 -3.91 -10.12 -6.50
N ARG A 75 -3.76 -10.00 -7.82
CA ARG A 75 -3.98 -11.08 -8.80
C ARG A 75 -2.71 -11.86 -9.13
N LEU A 76 -1.59 -11.56 -8.46
CA LEU A 76 -0.37 -12.37 -8.62
C LEU A 76 -0.75 -13.85 -8.44
N PRO A 77 -0.50 -14.72 -9.45
CA PRO A 77 -0.84 -16.12 -9.35
C PRO A 77 -0.12 -16.79 -8.17
N ALA A 78 -0.85 -17.53 -7.36
CA ALA A 78 -0.24 -18.37 -6.34
C ALA A 78 0.48 -19.55 -7.00
N ARG A 79 1.61 -19.96 -6.42
CA ARG A 79 2.31 -21.19 -6.74
C ARG A 79 2.42 -22.04 -5.48
N ASP A 80 2.39 -23.34 -5.63
CA ASP A 80 2.38 -24.27 -4.48
C ASP A 80 3.65 -24.15 -3.62
N ASP A 81 4.76 -23.75 -4.24
CA ASP A 81 6.04 -23.53 -3.58
C ASP A 81 6.21 -22.10 -2.99
N TRP A 82 5.23 -21.20 -3.13
CA TRP A 82 5.31 -19.82 -2.67
C TRP A 82 4.62 -19.64 -1.31
N ALA A 83 5.24 -20.14 -0.25
CA ALA A 83 4.69 -20.06 1.11
C ALA A 83 4.46 -18.61 1.60
N ALA A 84 5.24 -17.65 1.10
CA ALA A 84 5.06 -16.23 1.43
C ALA A 84 4.00 -15.50 0.58
N HIS A 85 3.40 -16.16 -0.43
CA HIS A 85 2.37 -15.52 -1.28
C HIS A 85 1.22 -14.84 -0.50
N PRO A 86 0.72 -15.40 0.63
CA PRO A 86 -0.33 -14.74 1.42
C PRO A 86 0.02 -13.33 1.90
N LEU A 87 1.31 -12.97 2.03
CA LEU A 87 1.73 -11.61 2.40
C LEU A 87 1.21 -10.56 1.41
N VAL A 88 1.05 -10.90 0.13
CA VAL A 88 0.55 -9.98 -0.90
C VAL A 88 -0.83 -9.45 -0.50
N ALA A 89 -1.76 -10.34 -0.18
CA ALA A 89 -3.09 -9.96 0.25
C ALA A 89 -3.10 -9.34 1.65
N GLN A 90 -2.33 -9.86 2.59
CA GLN A 90 -2.26 -9.36 3.97
C GLN A 90 -1.74 -7.91 4.02
N CYS A 91 -0.65 -7.62 3.30
CA CYS A 91 -0.12 -6.27 3.22
C CYS A 91 -1.06 -5.34 2.44
N ALA A 92 -1.61 -5.75 1.29
CA ALA A 92 -2.57 -4.93 0.55
C ALA A 92 -3.78 -4.55 1.41
N ASN A 93 -4.32 -5.49 2.19
CA ASN A 93 -5.43 -5.24 3.12
C ASN A 93 -5.05 -4.36 4.32
N SER A 94 -3.75 -4.16 4.60
CA SER A 94 -3.32 -3.22 5.63
C SER A 94 -3.45 -1.75 5.21
N LEU A 95 -3.62 -1.49 3.92
CA LEU A 95 -3.96 -0.16 3.42
C LEU A 95 -5.44 0.11 3.67
N LEU A 96 -5.72 1.16 4.44
CA LEU A 96 -7.08 1.64 4.62
C LEU A 96 -7.56 2.31 3.34
N ALA A 97 -8.16 1.52 2.44
CA ALA A 97 -8.60 2.00 1.14
C ALA A 97 -9.77 1.18 0.60
N SER A 98 -10.69 1.85 -0.10
CA SER A 98 -11.78 1.18 -0.81
C SER A 98 -11.27 0.47 -2.07
N PHE A 99 -12.09 -0.43 -2.63
CA PHE A 99 -11.79 -1.09 -3.89
C PHE A 99 -11.55 -0.08 -5.05
N LYS A 100 -12.20 1.09 -5.00
CA LYS A 100 -11.98 2.16 -6.00
C LYS A 100 -10.54 2.67 -5.95
N VAL A 101 -10.01 2.87 -4.74
CA VAL A 101 -8.61 3.26 -4.55
C VAL A 101 -7.66 2.15 -4.99
N TRP A 102 -7.98 0.88 -4.71
CA TRP A 102 -7.16 -0.26 -5.13
C TRP A 102 -7.02 -0.39 -6.64
N ASN A 103 -8.05 0.01 -7.39
CA ASN A 103 -8.03 -0.02 -8.86
C ASN A 103 -7.20 1.12 -9.48
N VAL A 104 -6.77 2.08 -8.70
CA VAL A 104 -6.05 3.28 -9.18
C VAL A 104 -4.69 3.46 -8.50
N ALA A 105 -4.63 3.26 -7.17
CA ALA A 105 -3.39 3.39 -6.42
C ALA A 105 -2.35 2.37 -6.89
N THR A 106 -1.14 2.85 -7.19
CA THR A 106 -0.06 2.04 -7.74
C THR A 106 0.97 1.64 -6.69
N VAL A 107 1.65 0.52 -6.94
CA VAL A 107 2.73 0.02 -6.09
C VAL A 107 3.84 1.07 -5.98
N GLY A 108 4.29 1.62 -7.10
CA GLY A 108 5.30 2.66 -7.14
C GLY A 108 4.87 3.94 -6.42
N GLY A 109 3.62 4.36 -6.60
CA GLY A 109 3.08 5.53 -5.89
C GLY A 109 3.07 5.34 -4.38
N ASN A 110 2.70 4.15 -3.88
CA ASN A 110 2.72 3.83 -2.45
C ASN A 110 4.14 3.88 -1.87
N VAL A 111 5.12 3.29 -2.56
CA VAL A 111 6.54 3.30 -2.12
C VAL A 111 7.13 4.71 -2.21
N ALA A 112 6.95 5.41 -3.34
CA ALA A 112 7.51 6.76 -3.54
C ALA A 112 6.95 7.79 -2.55
N THR A 113 5.71 7.62 -2.10
CA THR A 113 5.11 8.47 -1.06
C THR A 113 5.79 8.29 0.29
N SER A 114 6.43 7.15 0.54
CA SER A 114 7.26 6.86 1.72
C SER A 114 6.57 7.14 3.04
N LEU A 115 5.29 6.76 3.16
CA LEU A 115 4.57 6.83 4.43
C LEU A 115 5.00 5.66 5.34
N PRO A 116 5.14 5.86 6.65
CA PRO A 116 5.45 4.81 7.61
C PRO A 116 4.53 3.58 7.48
N ALA A 117 3.23 3.81 7.31
CA ALA A 117 2.22 2.77 7.11
C ALA A 117 2.02 2.39 5.64
N GLY A 118 3.03 2.57 4.78
CA GLY A 118 3.00 2.18 3.38
C GLY A 118 2.87 0.66 3.23
N ALA A 119 1.67 0.19 2.85
CA ALA A 119 1.34 -1.23 2.77
C ALA A 119 2.24 -2.00 1.79
N LEU A 120 2.51 -1.38 0.63
CA LEU A 120 3.36 -1.99 -0.40
C LEU A 120 4.85 -1.84 -0.06
N THR A 121 5.24 -0.78 0.65
CA THR A 121 6.57 -0.69 1.25
C THR A 121 6.80 -1.84 2.23
N SER A 122 5.81 -2.15 3.07
CA SER A 122 5.88 -3.28 4.03
C SER A 122 6.04 -4.62 3.33
N LEU A 123 5.25 -4.86 2.27
CA LEU A 123 5.33 -6.08 1.45
C LEU A 123 6.71 -6.22 0.80
N LEU A 124 7.11 -5.19 0.08
CA LEU A 124 8.33 -5.24 -0.75
C LEU A 124 9.59 -5.30 0.10
N ALA A 125 9.64 -4.56 1.22
CA ALA A 125 10.74 -4.66 2.17
C ALA A 125 10.75 -6.05 2.85
N GLY A 126 9.59 -6.59 3.25
CA GLY A 126 9.48 -7.93 3.85
C GLY A 126 9.92 -9.06 2.92
N LEU A 127 9.77 -8.89 1.61
CA LEU A 127 10.18 -9.84 0.58
C LEU A 127 11.55 -9.53 -0.04
N ASP A 128 12.35 -8.63 0.55
CA ASP A 128 13.66 -8.22 0.02
C ASP A 128 13.63 -7.74 -1.42
N ALA A 129 12.57 -7.07 -1.82
CA ALA A 129 12.46 -6.56 -3.17
C ALA A 129 13.47 -5.45 -3.44
N THR A 130 13.99 -5.45 -4.67
CA THR A 130 14.89 -4.42 -5.20
C THR A 130 14.10 -3.49 -6.12
N ALA A 131 14.14 -2.20 -5.85
CA ALA A 131 13.61 -1.17 -6.73
C ALA A 131 14.55 -0.94 -7.92
N VAL A 132 14.00 -0.90 -9.12
CA VAL A 132 14.67 -0.48 -10.34
C VAL A 132 14.26 0.95 -10.62
N VAL A 133 15.24 1.85 -10.63
CA VAL A 133 15.05 3.29 -10.80
C VAL A 133 15.70 3.72 -12.11
N TRP A 134 14.93 4.33 -12.98
CA TRP A 134 15.46 4.97 -14.18
C TRP A 134 16.04 6.33 -13.85
N THR A 135 17.25 6.59 -14.30
CA THR A 135 17.96 7.85 -14.08
C THR A 135 17.84 8.80 -15.27
N PRO A 136 17.95 10.12 -15.07
CA PRO A 136 17.75 11.12 -16.14
C PRO A 136 18.75 11.01 -17.29
N ASP A 137 19.93 10.44 -17.06
CA ASP A 137 20.99 10.20 -18.06
C ASP A 137 20.69 9.02 -18.99
N GLY A 138 19.55 8.34 -18.82
CA GLY A 138 19.16 7.16 -19.59
C GLY A 138 19.64 5.84 -18.98
N GLY A 139 20.37 5.87 -17.85
CA GLY A 139 20.79 4.72 -17.07
C GLY A 139 19.72 4.17 -16.14
N GLU A 140 20.09 3.18 -15.34
CA GLU A 140 19.27 2.68 -14.24
C GLU A 140 20.14 2.35 -13.03
N ARG A 141 19.55 2.44 -11.85
CA ARG A 141 20.15 1.96 -10.60
C ARG A 141 19.19 1.00 -9.89
N ARG A 142 19.76 0.11 -9.11
CA ARG A 142 19.03 -0.84 -8.27
C ARG A 142 19.29 -0.57 -6.80
N GLU A 143 18.25 -0.61 -6.00
CA GLU A 143 18.36 -0.36 -4.57
C GLU A 143 17.32 -1.20 -3.81
N PRO A 144 17.68 -1.86 -2.67
CA PRO A 144 16.70 -2.53 -1.82
C PRO A 144 15.61 -1.56 -1.36
N VAL A 145 14.33 -1.98 -1.44
CA VAL A 145 13.19 -1.14 -1.03
C VAL A 145 13.32 -0.69 0.43
N ALA A 146 13.86 -1.55 1.29
CA ALA A 146 14.12 -1.22 2.69
C ALA A 146 15.12 -0.06 2.89
N ARG A 147 15.97 0.23 1.90
CA ARG A 147 16.92 1.35 1.91
C ARG A 147 16.42 2.55 1.12
N LEU A 148 15.60 2.31 0.10
CA LEU A 148 15.04 3.38 -0.72
C LEU A 148 14.20 4.35 0.13
N VAL A 149 13.38 3.82 1.05
CA VAL A 149 12.60 4.66 1.99
C VAL A 149 13.48 5.02 3.18
N THR A 150 13.81 6.29 3.34
CA THR A 150 14.77 6.79 4.34
C THR A 150 14.11 7.42 5.56
N GLY A 151 12.82 7.76 5.47
CA GLY A 151 12.06 8.38 6.55
C GLY A 151 10.63 8.72 6.14
N VAL A 152 9.94 9.46 7.00
CA VAL A 152 8.56 9.90 6.74
C VAL A 152 8.52 10.82 5.53
N ARG A 153 7.89 10.38 4.44
CA ARG A 153 7.81 11.08 3.16
C ARG A 153 9.18 11.44 2.55
N THR A 154 10.19 10.66 2.88
CA THR A 154 11.54 10.83 2.35
C THR A 154 12.08 9.51 1.81
N ASN A 155 12.78 9.59 0.70
CA ASN A 155 13.40 8.45 0.03
C ASN A 155 14.67 8.91 -0.72
N THR A 156 15.36 7.97 -1.35
CA THR A 156 16.60 8.21 -2.08
C THR A 156 16.41 8.70 -3.51
N LEU A 157 15.14 8.83 -3.98
CA LEU A 157 14.89 9.31 -5.34
C LEU A 157 15.32 10.77 -5.48
N THR A 158 16.06 11.06 -6.52
CA THR A 158 16.49 12.41 -6.87
C THR A 158 15.63 13.00 -7.99
N THR A 159 15.74 14.29 -8.22
CA THR A 159 14.97 14.97 -9.27
C THR A 159 15.18 14.33 -10.64
N GLY A 160 14.10 13.98 -11.30
CA GLY A 160 14.11 13.33 -12.62
C GLY A 160 14.28 11.82 -12.59
N GLU A 161 14.53 11.20 -11.44
CA GLU A 161 14.49 9.76 -11.30
C GLU A 161 13.04 9.24 -11.27
N VAL A 162 12.83 8.06 -11.84
CA VAL A 162 11.52 7.40 -11.92
C VAL A 162 11.62 5.96 -11.45
N LEU A 163 10.79 5.57 -10.50
CA LEU A 163 10.59 4.15 -10.18
C LEU A 163 9.99 3.43 -11.40
N ARG A 164 10.74 2.45 -11.94
CA ARG A 164 10.31 1.64 -13.08
C ARG A 164 9.58 0.38 -12.63
N SER A 165 10.17 -0.34 -11.68
CA SER A 165 9.64 -1.62 -11.20
C SER A 165 10.28 -2.03 -9.89
N PHE A 166 9.77 -3.13 -9.35
CA PHE A 166 10.33 -3.82 -8.20
C PHE A 166 10.59 -5.27 -8.59
N GLU A 167 11.79 -5.75 -8.31
CA GLU A 167 12.22 -7.12 -8.51
C GLU A 167 12.07 -7.87 -7.17
N VAL A 168 11.09 -8.78 -7.08
CA VAL A 168 10.84 -9.61 -5.91
C VAL A 168 11.50 -10.97 -6.14
N PRO A 169 12.51 -11.37 -5.34
CA PRO A 169 13.13 -12.68 -5.48
C PRO A 169 12.12 -13.81 -5.27
N THR A 170 12.04 -14.79 -6.17
CA THR A 170 11.18 -15.96 -5.98
C THR A 170 11.61 -16.80 -4.78
N ALA A 171 12.90 -16.76 -4.40
CA ALA A 171 13.41 -17.34 -3.17
C ALA A 171 12.71 -16.76 -1.92
N SER A 172 12.45 -15.42 -1.90
CA SER A 172 11.67 -14.79 -0.82
C SER A 172 10.22 -15.26 -0.81
N LEU A 173 9.62 -15.48 -1.98
CA LEU A 173 8.25 -16.01 -2.08
C LEU A 173 8.16 -17.48 -1.63
N ARG A 174 9.23 -18.27 -1.80
CA ARG A 174 9.32 -19.66 -1.31
C ARG A 174 9.57 -19.74 0.19
N SER A 175 10.05 -18.68 0.83
CA SER A 175 10.29 -18.64 2.26
C SER A 175 8.98 -18.72 3.06
N ARG A 176 9.04 -19.30 4.26
CA ARG A 176 7.94 -19.20 5.22
C ARG A 176 7.82 -17.76 5.67
N ALA A 177 6.60 -17.24 5.73
CA ALA A 177 6.38 -15.86 6.11
C ALA A 177 5.28 -15.74 7.16
N GLY A 178 5.43 -14.75 8.03
CA GLY A 178 4.44 -14.39 9.02
C GLY A 178 4.09 -12.92 8.95
N PHE A 179 2.91 -12.56 9.45
CA PHE A 179 2.36 -11.21 9.41
C PHE A 179 1.63 -10.87 10.70
N ARG A 180 1.95 -9.72 11.27
CA ARG A 180 1.23 -9.13 12.40
C ARG A 180 0.98 -7.65 12.16
N ARG A 181 -0.20 -7.22 12.55
CA ARG A 181 -0.61 -5.82 12.39
C ARG A 181 -1.54 -5.40 13.52
N VAL A 182 -1.40 -4.16 13.96
CA VAL A 182 -2.34 -3.51 14.86
C VAL A 182 -2.69 -2.11 14.38
N ALA A 183 -3.91 -1.69 14.64
CA ALA A 183 -4.40 -0.33 14.46
C ALA A 183 -5.34 0.02 15.62
N LEU A 184 -5.57 1.30 15.87
CA LEU A 184 -6.45 1.78 16.93
C LEU A 184 -7.93 1.41 16.71
N SER A 185 -8.30 1.05 15.49
CA SER A 185 -9.61 0.51 15.13
C SER A 185 -9.45 -0.58 14.06
N PRO A 186 -10.44 -1.48 13.87
CA PRO A 186 -10.36 -2.58 12.90
C PRO A 186 -10.00 -2.13 11.49
N LEU A 187 -10.54 -0.99 11.05
CA LEU A 187 -10.25 -0.38 9.73
C LEU A 187 -9.30 0.82 9.85
N GLY A 188 -8.57 0.97 10.96
CA GLY A 188 -7.65 2.08 11.19
C GLY A 188 -6.34 1.94 10.42
N ARG A 189 -5.62 3.06 10.30
CA ARG A 189 -4.25 3.08 9.82
C ARG A 189 -3.36 2.24 10.74
N SER A 190 -2.45 1.47 10.16
CA SER A 190 -1.54 0.63 10.93
C SER A 190 -0.67 1.46 11.88
N GLY A 191 -0.72 1.14 13.16
CA GLY A 191 0.17 1.68 14.19
C GLY A 191 1.49 0.92 14.25
N ALA A 192 1.44 -0.41 14.05
CA ALA A 192 2.60 -1.27 13.85
C ALA A 192 2.23 -2.38 12.86
N LEU A 193 3.18 -2.74 12.00
CA LEU A 193 3.11 -3.88 11.09
C LEU A 193 4.47 -4.56 11.09
N VAL A 194 4.47 -5.86 11.37
CA VAL A 194 5.69 -6.68 11.41
C VAL A 194 5.48 -7.89 10.50
N THR A 195 6.42 -8.12 9.62
CA THR A 195 6.50 -9.36 8.84
C THR A 195 7.73 -10.15 9.26
N SER A 196 7.67 -11.47 9.12
CA SER A 196 8.85 -12.33 9.22
C SER A 196 9.01 -13.15 7.96
N ARG A 197 10.23 -13.57 7.70
CA ARG A 197 10.59 -14.50 6.65
C ARG A 197 11.66 -15.46 7.14
N LEU A 198 11.38 -16.75 6.99
CA LEU A 198 12.34 -17.83 7.25
C LEU A 198 12.64 -18.51 5.91
N SER A 199 13.84 -18.30 5.41
CA SER A 199 14.31 -18.86 4.14
C SER A 199 14.60 -20.36 4.28
N PRO A 200 14.59 -21.15 3.18
CA PRO A 200 14.92 -22.56 3.22
C PRO A 200 16.35 -22.86 3.71
N ASP A 201 17.28 -21.92 3.55
CA ASP A 201 18.67 -21.98 4.03
C ASP A 201 18.84 -21.58 5.48
N GLY A 202 17.76 -21.18 6.16
CA GLY A 202 17.72 -20.90 7.60
C GLY A 202 17.73 -19.42 7.96
N GLU A 203 18.03 -18.48 7.03
CA GLU A 203 18.01 -17.06 7.33
C GLU A 203 16.63 -16.63 7.85
N PHE A 204 16.60 -15.96 8.99
CA PHE A 204 15.40 -15.40 9.59
C PHE A 204 15.45 -13.86 9.57
N VAL A 205 14.47 -13.25 8.93
CA VAL A 205 14.36 -11.80 8.80
C VAL A 205 13.06 -11.32 9.40
N VAL A 206 13.14 -10.32 10.29
CA VAL A 206 11.98 -9.59 10.80
C VAL A 206 12.01 -8.18 10.22
N THR A 207 10.92 -7.79 9.57
CA THR A 207 10.78 -6.44 9.00
C THR A 207 9.70 -5.67 9.75
N ILE A 208 10.09 -4.55 10.37
CA ILE A 208 9.20 -3.68 11.14
C ILE A 208 8.88 -2.44 10.30
N THR A 209 7.59 -2.16 10.12
CA THR A 209 7.07 -0.99 9.42
C THR A 209 5.87 -0.40 10.15
N ALA A 210 5.32 0.69 9.66
CA ALA A 210 4.25 1.46 10.27
C ALA A 210 4.58 2.04 11.67
N GLY A 211 5.24 1.28 12.52
CA GLY A 211 5.73 1.71 13.84
C GLY A 211 7.03 2.51 13.79
N THR A 212 7.74 2.47 12.69
CA THR A 212 9.03 3.12 12.47
C THR A 212 8.93 4.15 11.34
N THR A 213 9.82 5.14 11.30
CA THR A 213 9.83 6.19 10.26
C THR A 213 10.23 5.64 8.88
N ARG A 214 10.89 4.48 8.84
CA ARG A 214 11.32 3.75 7.64
C ARG A 214 11.27 2.24 7.94
N PRO A 215 11.35 1.36 6.93
CA PRO A 215 11.47 -0.08 7.17
C PRO A 215 12.73 -0.40 7.97
N GLU A 216 12.61 -1.19 9.03
CA GLU A 216 13.72 -1.72 9.81
C GLU A 216 13.75 -3.23 9.66
N GLN A 217 14.86 -3.76 9.14
CA GLN A 217 15.07 -5.19 8.95
C GLN A 217 16.07 -5.72 9.96
N LEU A 218 15.64 -6.71 10.75
CA LEU A 218 16.47 -7.46 11.70
C LEU A 218 16.77 -8.82 11.09
N ARG A 219 18.04 -9.07 10.76
CA ARG A 219 18.49 -10.28 10.06
C ARG A 219 19.30 -11.16 10.97
N PHE A 220 19.08 -12.47 10.86
CA PHE A 220 19.74 -13.52 11.63
C PHE A 220 20.01 -14.70 10.69
N ASP A 221 21.17 -15.33 10.82
CA ASP A 221 21.55 -16.51 10.04
C ASP A 221 20.66 -17.73 10.31
N GLU A 222 19.99 -17.75 11.48
CA GLU A 222 19.02 -18.75 11.91
C GLU A 222 17.94 -18.09 12.79
N VAL A 223 16.88 -18.84 13.14
CA VAL A 223 15.86 -18.31 14.08
C VAL A 223 16.52 -18.02 15.43
N PRO A 224 16.60 -16.74 15.85
CA PRO A 224 17.36 -16.35 17.04
C PRO A 224 16.67 -16.81 18.33
N GLY A 225 17.44 -16.87 19.43
CA GLY A 225 16.85 -16.95 20.76
C GLY A 225 16.06 -15.68 21.11
N ALA A 226 15.03 -15.80 21.98
CA ALA A 226 14.14 -14.70 22.36
C ALA A 226 14.91 -13.45 22.85
N ALA A 227 15.96 -13.64 23.67
CA ALA A 227 16.77 -12.53 24.18
C ALA A 227 17.55 -11.79 23.07
N ALA A 228 18.05 -12.53 22.06
CA ALA A 228 18.76 -11.94 20.92
C ALA A 228 17.83 -11.08 20.07
N LEU A 229 16.60 -11.59 19.78
CA LEU A 229 15.58 -10.84 19.06
C LEU A 229 15.14 -9.59 19.83
N ALA A 230 14.83 -9.73 21.13
CA ALA A 230 14.45 -8.60 21.96
C ALA A 230 15.54 -7.52 22.01
N GLY A 231 16.81 -7.92 22.12
CA GLY A 231 17.95 -7.01 22.05
C GLY A 231 18.07 -6.31 20.70
N ALA A 232 17.77 -7.00 19.58
CA ALA A 232 17.76 -6.40 18.25
C ALA A 232 16.63 -5.36 18.10
N VAL A 233 15.41 -5.66 18.53
CA VAL A 233 14.29 -4.71 18.52
C VAL A 233 14.57 -3.51 19.42
N ALA A 234 15.20 -3.72 20.60
CA ALA A 234 15.55 -2.61 21.50
C ALA A 234 16.54 -1.61 20.89
N ARG A 235 17.39 -2.04 19.94
CA ARG A 235 18.34 -1.17 19.23
C ARG A 235 17.70 -0.35 18.09
N VAL A 236 16.48 -0.65 17.68
CA VAL A 236 15.76 0.15 16.70
C VAL A 236 15.53 1.55 17.28
N GLY A 237 16.01 2.57 16.58
CA GLY A 237 15.95 3.97 17.03
C GLY A 237 14.99 4.86 16.22
N THR A 238 14.28 4.29 15.26
CA THR A 238 13.46 5.03 14.28
C THR A 238 11.96 5.01 14.60
N TRP A 239 11.59 4.84 15.86
CA TRP A 239 10.19 4.79 16.29
C TRP A 239 9.46 6.09 15.95
N TYR A 240 8.29 5.94 15.30
CA TYR A 240 7.51 7.05 14.81
C TYR A 240 6.49 7.52 15.84
N ASP A 241 6.33 8.84 15.95
CA ASP A 241 5.35 9.48 16.82
C ASP A 241 4.28 10.16 15.98
N ASP A 242 3.04 9.71 16.08
CA ASP A 242 1.87 10.32 15.44
C ASP A 242 0.58 9.93 16.19
N PRO A 243 -0.59 10.48 15.81
CA PRO A 243 -1.87 10.15 16.45
C PRO A 243 -2.27 8.66 16.42
N HIS A 244 -1.57 7.83 15.66
CA HIS A 244 -1.83 6.39 15.56
C HIS A 244 -0.98 5.53 16.50
N GLY A 245 -0.11 6.15 17.30
CA GLY A 245 0.65 5.47 18.34
C GLY A 245 1.91 6.19 18.77
N ALA A 246 2.18 6.21 20.06
CA ALA A 246 3.40 6.73 20.65
C ALA A 246 4.60 5.78 20.43
N PRO A 247 5.85 6.27 20.41
CA PRO A 247 7.06 5.48 20.14
C PRO A 247 7.27 4.29 21.09
N ASP A 248 7.01 4.46 22.37
CA ASP A 248 7.14 3.41 23.38
C ASP A 248 6.12 2.28 23.18
N TRP A 249 4.86 2.62 22.91
CA TRP A 249 3.83 1.65 22.56
C TRP A 249 4.18 0.89 21.29
N ARG A 250 4.61 1.59 20.23
CA ARG A 250 5.01 0.97 18.95
C ARG A 250 6.17 0.01 19.13
N ARG A 251 7.17 0.39 19.92
CA ARG A 251 8.30 -0.46 20.27
C ARG A 251 7.82 -1.73 21.00
N HIS A 252 6.97 -1.56 22.02
CA HIS A 252 6.44 -2.68 22.81
C HIS A 252 5.66 -3.66 21.94
N VAL A 253 4.71 -3.17 21.15
CA VAL A 253 3.87 -4.01 20.28
C VAL A 253 4.69 -4.69 19.19
N SER A 254 5.65 -3.97 18.59
CA SER A 254 6.53 -4.58 17.59
C SER A 254 7.42 -5.67 18.16
N ALA A 255 7.89 -5.53 19.41
CA ALA A 255 8.63 -6.59 20.12
C ALA A 255 7.75 -7.81 20.38
N LEU A 256 6.51 -7.61 20.82
CA LEU A 256 5.54 -8.69 21.00
C LEU A 256 5.29 -9.44 19.68
N PHE A 257 5.00 -8.71 18.60
CA PHE A 257 4.77 -9.30 17.28
C PHE A 257 6.00 -10.04 16.73
N ALA A 258 7.19 -9.47 16.92
CA ALA A 258 8.43 -10.13 16.52
C ALA A 258 8.63 -11.47 17.24
N GLU A 259 8.33 -11.52 18.54
CA GLU A 259 8.44 -12.76 19.35
C GLU A 259 7.37 -13.79 18.96
N GLU A 260 6.13 -13.37 18.72
CA GLU A 260 5.10 -14.27 18.20
C GLU A 260 5.53 -14.90 16.87
N LEU A 261 6.05 -14.08 15.94
CA LEU A 261 6.51 -14.54 14.63
C LEU A 261 7.74 -15.44 14.72
N ARG A 262 8.67 -15.16 15.66
CA ARG A 262 9.79 -16.03 15.95
C ARG A 262 9.31 -17.41 16.44
N THR A 263 8.38 -17.42 17.37
CA THR A 263 7.80 -18.66 17.92
C THR A 263 7.07 -19.45 16.84
N GLU A 264 6.29 -18.76 15.97
CA GLU A 264 5.61 -19.39 14.84
C GLU A 264 6.61 -20.01 13.85
N ALA A 265 7.75 -19.36 13.62
CA ALA A 265 8.80 -19.88 12.75
C ALA A 265 9.43 -21.20 13.25
N LEU A 266 9.41 -21.44 14.55
CA LEU A 266 9.90 -22.69 15.17
C LEU A 266 8.91 -23.85 15.09
N LEU A 267 7.62 -23.57 14.82
CA LEU A 267 6.61 -24.62 14.71
C LEU A 267 6.76 -25.39 13.39
N PRO A 268 6.37 -26.67 13.36
CA PRO A 268 6.25 -27.41 12.11
C PRO A 268 5.34 -26.66 11.12
N GLN A 269 5.68 -26.71 9.84
CA GLN A 269 4.88 -26.04 8.80
C GLN A 269 3.48 -26.63 8.77
N GLN A 270 2.49 -25.83 9.15
CA GLN A 270 1.10 -26.16 8.90
C GLN A 270 0.76 -25.77 7.46
N PRO A 271 -0.14 -26.50 6.78
CA PRO A 271 -0.64 -26.06 5.48
C PRO A 271 -1.21 -24.64 5.64
N PRO A 272 -1.02 -23.76 4.65
CA PRO A 272 -1.52 -22.39 4.73
C PRO A 272 -3.01 -22.41 5.05
N PRO A 273 -3.50 -21.55 5.97
CA PRO A 273 -4.93 -21.39 6.18
C PRO A 273 -5.55 -21.01 4.84
N ALA A 274 -6.74 -21.56 4.55
CA ALA A 274 -7.49 -21.22 3.34
C ALA A 274 -7.50 -19.71 3.19
N ALA A 275 -7.10 -19.23 2.00
CA ALA A 275 -6.90 -17.80 1.74
C ALA A 275 -8.09 -16.98 2.26
N PRO A 276 -7.86 -15.92 3.05
CA PRO A 276 -8.95 -15.06 3.49
C PRO A 276 -9.67 -14.55 2.25
N PHE A 277 -10.99 -14.52 2.34
CA PHE A 277 -11.89 -14.19 1.25
C PHE A 277 -11.47 -12.85 0.60
N VAL A 278 -10.66 -12.93 -0.45
CA VAL A 278 -10.37 -11.77 -1.31
C VAL A 278 -11.63 -11.58 -2.13
N HIS A 279 -12.31 -10.46 -1.97
CA HIS A 279 -13.41 -10.09 -2.85
C HIS A 279 -12.86 -10.05 -4.28
N ARG A 280 -13.06 -11.15 -5.03
CA ARG A 280 -12.76 -11.17 -6.46
C ARG A 280 -13.81 -10.28 -7.13
N PRO A 281 -13.45 -9.13 -7.70
CA PRO A 281 -14.37 -8.46 -8.61
C PRO A 281 -14.68 -9.47 -9.72
N GLY A 282 -15.96 -9.75 -9.91
CA GLY A 282 -16.41 -10.60 -11.01
C GLY A 282 -15.83 -10.12 -12.33
N PRO A 283 -15.66 -10.97 -13.33
CA PRO A 283 -15.20 -10.55 -14.64
C PRO A 283 -16.11 -9.39 -15.09
N LEU A 284 -15.52 -8.25 -15.39
CA LEU A 284 -16.20 -7.19 -16.13
C LEU A 284 -16.56 -7.84 -17.46
N GLY A 285 -17.84 -8.20 -17.59
CA GLY A 285 -18.35 -8.78 -18.81
C GLY A 285 -17.95 -7.88 -19.97
N SER A 286 -17.30 -8.46 -20.96
CA SER A 286 -17.11 -7.83 -22.25
C SER A 286 -18.49 -7.46 -22.79
N ALA A 287 -18.88 -6.21 -22.61
CA ALA A 287 -20.06 -5.65 -23.26
C ALA A 287 -19.75 -5.49 -24.75
N THR A 288 -19.74 -6.60 -25.49
CA THR A 288 -19.74 -6.61 -26.94
C THR A 288 -20.93 -7.45 -27.40
N ALA A 289 -21.86 -6.78 -28.04
CA ALA A 289 -22.84 -7.31 -28.99
C ALA A 289 -23.86 -8.34 -28.44
N ASP A 290 -24.83 -7.88 -27.63
CA ASP A 290 -26.21 -8.44 -27.67
C ASP A 290 -27.27 -7.43 -27.10
N ALA A 291 -27.11 -6.15 -27.41
CA ALA A 291 -28.04 -5.08 -27.02
C ALA A 291 -29.25 -4.91 -28.00
N ALA A 292 -29.48 -5.89 -28.88
CA ALA A 292 -30.54 -5.77 -29.89
C ALA A 292 -31.78 -6.64 -29.66
N ALA A 293 -31.87 -7.39 -28.58
CA ALA A 293 -32.97 -8.35 -28.41
C ALA A 293 -33.70 -8.36 -27.06
N ARG A 294 -33.67 -7.29 -26.26
CA ARG A 294 -34.53 -7.21 -25.03
C ARG A 294 -34.94 -5.78 -24.69
N THR A 295 -35.67 -5.11 -25.60
CA THR A 295 -36.48 -3.93 -25.28
C THR A 295 -37.97 -4.32 -25.37
N ALA A 296 -38.47 -4.91 -24.33
CA ALA A 296 -39.91 -4.87 -24.00
C ALA A 296 -39.98 -4.44 -22.52
N VAL A 297 -40.05 -3.13 -22.28
CA VAL A 297 -40.41 -2.56 -20.99
C VAL A 297 -41.91 -2.72 -20.84
N PRO A 298 -42.47 -3.40 -19.83
CA PRO A 298 -43.89 -3.37 -19.56
C PRO A 298 -44.29 -2.00 -19.07
N ALA A 299 -45.38 -1.46 -19.58
CA ALA A 299 -45.93 -0.16 -19.24
C ALA A 299 -46.24 -0.06 -17.73
N PRO A 300 -46.09 1.11 -17.10
CA PRO A 300 -46.40 1.29 -15.69
C PRO A 300 -47.90 1.17 -15.44
N VAL A 301 -48.24 0.31 -14.45
CA VAL A 301 -49.60 0.18 -13.93
C VAL A 301 -49.91 1.47 -13.16
N ALA A 302 -51.03 2.10 -13.51
CA ALA A 302 -51.52 3.30 -12.84
C ALA A 302 -51.92 3.00 -11.37
N PRO A 303 -51.59 3.85 -10.39
CA PRO A 303 -52.00 3.65 -9.02
C PRO A 303 -53.49 3.92 -8.83
N GLY A 304 -54.18 2.96 -8.15
CA GLY A 304 -55.55 3.10 -7.73
C GLY A 304 -55.74 4.21 -6.69
N PRO A 305 -56.94 4.78 -6.53
CA PRO A 305 -57.20 5.90 -5.64
C PRO A 305 -57.34 5.41 -4.18
N GLY A 306 -56.58 6.01 -3.28
CA GLY A 306 -56.86 5.94 -1.84
C GLY A 306 -55.70 5.53 -0.92
N ALA A 307 -54.80 6.43 -0.63
CA ALA A 307 -54.12 6.50 0.67
C ALA A 307 -53.62 7.92 0.88
N ALA A 308 -54.19 8.60 1.88
CA ALA A 308 -53.79 9.96 2.27
C ALA A 308 -52.37 9.99 2.82
N ALA A 309 -51.56 10.94 2.34
CA ALA A 309 -50.20 11.20 2.80
C ALA A 309 -50.22 11.74 4.24
N ALA A 310 -49.37 11.14 5.08
CA ALA A 310 -49.11 11.69 6.42
C ALA A 310 -48.24 12.98 6.29
N PRO A 311 -48.43 13.95 7.19
CA PRO A 311 -47.67 15.22 7.14
C PRO A 311 -46.21 15.01 7.54
N PRO A 312 -45.26 15.83 7.02
CA PRO A 312 -43.84 15.73 7.35
C PRO A 312 -43.58 16.14 8.82
N ALA A 313 -42.63 15.47 9.44
CA ALA A 313 -42.15 15.76 10.79
C ALA A 313 -41.54 17.18 10.88
N PRO A 314 -41.68 17.90 12.02
CA PRO A 314 -41.10 19.23 12.19
C PRO A 314 -39.57 19.19 12.27
N ALA A 315 -38.95 20.24 11.73
CA ALA A 315 -37.50 20.45 11.76
C ALA A 315 -36.96 20.60 13.18
N PRO A 316 -35.74 20.14 13.50
CA PRO A 316 -35.15 20.33 14.81
C PRO A 316 -34.83 21.82 15.06
N ALA A 317 -35.01 22.24 16.33
CA ALA A 317 -34.73 23.57 16.77
C ALA A 317 -33.24 23.94 16.69
N PRO A 318 -32.88 25.22 16.41
CA PRO A 318 -31.49 25.66 16.38
C PRO A 318 -30.86 25.62 17.78
N ALA A 319 -29.58 25.26 17.82
CA ALA A 319 -28.76 25.24 19.03
C ALA A 319 -28.61 26.65 19.64
N PRO A 320 -28.56 26.79 20.98
CA PRO A 320 -28.39 28.09 21.63
C PRO A 320 -27.01 28.68 21.33
N ALA A 321 -27.00 30.01 21.15
CA ALA A 321 -25.78 30.79 20.96
C ALA A 321 -24.91 30.77 22.24
N PRO A 322 -23.57 30.85 22.12
CA PRO A 322 -22.68 30.92 23.27
C PRO A 322 -22.83 32.32 23.96
N ASP A 323 -22.88 32.30 25.30
CA ASP A 323 -22.92 33.47 26.11
C ASP A 323 -21.67 34.35 25.95
N PRO A 324 -21.83 35.67 25.80
CA PRO A 324 -20.74 36.61 25.88
C PRO A 324 -20.62 37.15 27.30
N GLU A 325 -19.79 36.54 28.18
CA GLU A 325 -19.23 37.28 29.32
C GLU A 325 -18.12 36.44 29.99
N GLY A 326 -16.96 37.07 30.15
CA GLY A 326 -15.83 36.52 30.89
C GLY A 326 -14.56 37.32 30.63
N GLY A 327 -14.63 38.65 30.77
CA GLY A 327 -13.44 39.49 30.81
C GLY A 327 -12.84 39.54 32.22
N ALA A 328 -11.52 39.76 32.24
CA ALA A 328 -10.70 40.34 33.32
C ALA A 328 -10.48 39.54 34.62
N ALA A 329 -9.27 38.93 34.73
CA ALA A 329 -8.26 39.30 35.73
C ALA A 329 -6.95 38.60 35.37
#